data_70f56e5980dde515bd3a5bfce6b8c2b6
#
_entry.id   70f56e5980dde515bd3a5bfce6b8c2b6
#
_cell.length_a   1.000
_cell.length_b   1.000
_cell.length_c   1.000
_cell.angle_alpha   90.00
_cell.angle_beta   90.00
_cell.angle_gamma   90.00
#
_symmetry.space_group_name_H-M   'P 1'
#
loop_
_entity.id
_entity.type
_entity.pdbx_description
1 polymer ?
#
loop_
_entity_poly.entity_id
_entity_poly.type
_entity_poly.pdbx_seq_one_letter_code
_entity_poly.pdbx_strand_id
1 'polypeptide(L)'
;MYPIHHCPVLLKEGYDTYSPTALRQLFYGKQVTPYLNFATEDEEDLAAISERIDVLSISGAQEKYAACIKNNTICLSTEGDLTTHIIKPAPLAKINLRKQIPANEHLTMQIARQVYGIDTADNGLCFSLDNQVVYITKRYDIQADGTKLRQEDFCALMGRSEETDGKDFKYQGSYEDMANIIKRYIPAWP
;
A
#
# COMPACT_ATOMS: atom_id res chain seq x y z
N MET A 1 -16.73 16.48 0.06
CA MET A 1 -15.39 16.27 0.66
C MET A 1 -15.57 15.51 1.96
N TYR A 2 -14.82 14.43 2.16
CA TYR A 2 -14.92 13.58 3.35
C TYR A 2 -14.52 14.37 4.61
N PRO A 3 -15.34 14.42 5.67
CA PRO A 3 -15.00 15.17 6.88
C PRO A 3 -13.92 14.41 7.67
N ILE A 4 -12.80 15.08 7.97
CA ILE A 4 -11.70 14.52 8.74
C ILE A 4 -11.73 15.13 10.14
N HIS A 5 -11.69 14.31 11.18
CA HIS A 5 -11.64 14.71 12.59
C HIS A 5 -10.45 14.08 13.33
N HIS A 6 -9.77 13.13 12.69
CA HIS A 6 -8.60 12.44 13.19
C HIS A 6 -7.52 12.43 12.12
N CYS A 7 -6.26 12.49 12.54
CA CYS A 7 -5.14 12.35 11.60
C CYS A 7 -5.25 11.01 10.84
N PRO A 8 -5.34 11.01 9.50
CA PRO A 8 -5.56 9.79 8.72
C PRO A 8 -4.41 8.78 8.74
N VAL A 9 -3.31 9.07 9.43
CA VAL A 9 -2.17 8.17 9.62
C VAL A 9 -2.10 7.65 11.05
N LEU A 10 -2.20 8.54 12.04
CA LEU A 10 -1.97 8.19 13.44
C LEU A 10 -3.26 7.90 14.21
N LEU A 11 -4.42 8.12 13.58
CA LEU A 11 -5.76 8.06 14.19
C LEU A 11 -5.93 8.99 15.40
N LYS A 12 -5.04 9.97 15.56
CA LYS A 12 -5.07 10.94 16.65
C LYS A 12 -6.13 11.99 16.39
N GLU A 13 -6.96 12.26 17.39
CA GLU A 13 -8.03 13.24 17.36
C GLU A 13 -7.51 14.69 17.26
N GLY A 14 -8.34 15.59 16.74
CA GLY A 14 -8.06 17.03 16.66
C GLY A 14 -7.31 17.47 15.40
N TYR A 15 -7.32 16.66 14.36
CA TYR A 15 -6.75 16.99 13.05
C TYR A 15 -7.79 16.88 11.96
N ASP A 16 -7.83 17.89 11.09
CA ASP A 16 -8.62 17.93 9.86
C ASP A 16 -7.81 17.55 8.60
N THR A 17 -6.56 17.19 8.80
CA THR A 17 -5.59 16.78 7.79
C THR A 17 -4.51 15.86 8.41
N TYR A 18 -3.44 15.59 7.68
CA TYR A 18 -2.28 14.89 8.22
C TYR A 18 -1.56 15.72 9.29
N SER A 19 -1.24 15.11 10.42
CA SER A 19 -0.42 15.75 11.44
C SER A 19 1.03 15.94 10.95
N PRO A 20 1.82 16.87 11.56
CA PRO A 20 3.23 17.04 11.20
C PRO A 20 4.06 15.74 11.32
N THR A 21 3.74 14.90 12.30
CA THR A 21 4.39 13.60 12.46
C THR A 21 4.01 12.65 11.33
N ALA A 22 2.74 12.59 10.95
CA ALA A 22 2.25 11.81 9.82
C ALA A 22 2.93 12.22 8.51
N LEU A 23 3.06 13.53 8.27
CA LEU A 23 3.76 14.05 7.08
C LEU A 23 5.23 13.61 7.04
N ARG A 24 5.93 13.61 8.17
CA ARG A 24 7.31 13.11 8.24
C ARG A 24 7.41 11.61 7.96
N GLN A 25 6.54 10.82 8.54
CA GLN A 25 6.55 9.36 8.38
C GLN A 25 6.17 8.95 6.96
N LEU A 26 5.00 9.34 6.51
CA LEU A 26 4.43 8.85 5.26
C LEU A 26 4.94 9.61 4.03
N PHE A 27 5.18 10.92 4.14
CA PHE A 27 5.44 11.81 2.98
C PHE A 27 6.80 12.52 3.02
N TYR A 28 7.77 11.99 3.76
CA TYR A 28 9.12 12.57 3.86
C TYR A 28 9.13 14.04 4.33
N GLY A 29 8.13 14.45 5.13
CA GLY A 29 7.98 15.82 5.62
C GLY A 29 7.37 16.81 4.62
N LYS A 30 7.02 16.37 3.40
CA LYS A 30 6.33 17.20 2.42
C LYS A 30 4.91 17.50 2.87
N GLN A 31 4.43 18.71 2.59
CA GLN A 31 3.02 19.05 2.75
C GLN A 31 2.22 18.26 1.70
N VAL A 32 1.22 17.51 2.14
CA VAL A 32 0.37 16.69 1.26
C VAL A 32 -1.07 16.81 1.74
N THR A 33 -2.00 16.99 0.81
CA THR A 33 -3.43 16.92 1.10
C THR A 33 -3.89 15.46 1.18
N PRO A 34 -4.80 15.12 2.11
CA PRO A 34 -5.38 13.78 2.17
C PRO A 34 -6.41 13.50 1.07
N TYR A 35 -6.71 14.47 0.23
CA TYR A 35 -7.71 14.34 -0.82
C TYR A 35 -7.06 14.08 -2.18
N LEU A 36 -7.51 13.01 -2.84
CA LEU A 36 -7.13 12.67 -4.21
C LEU A 36 -7.91 13.55 -5.20
N ASN A 37 -7.36 13.73 -6.38
CA ASN A 37 -8.00 14.46 -7.47
C ASN A 37 -8.69 13.56 -8.50
N PHE A 38 -8.94 12.31 -8.15
CA PHE A 38 -9.61 11.31 -8.99
C PHE A 38 -10.60 10.46 -8.16
N ALA A 39 -11.58 9.87 -8.85
CA ALA A 39 -12.55 8.94 -8.27
C ALA A 39 -11.99 7.51 -8.25
N THR A 40 -12.56 6.64 -7.43
CA THR A 40 -12.10 5.26 -7.27
C THR A 40 -13.22 4.20 -7.36
N GLU A 41 -14.48 4.61 -7.53
CA GLU A 41 -15.61 3.69 -7.73
C GLU A 41 -15.98 3.49 -9.20
N ASP A 42 -15.48 4.34 -10.11
CA ASP A 42 -15.78 4.25 -11.52
C ASP A 42 -14.79 3.30 -12.22
N GLU A 43 -15.32 2.22 -12.80
CA GLU A 43 -14.51 1.24 -13.55
C GLU A 43 -13.84 1.87 -14.77
N GLU A 44 -14.49 2.84 -15.44
CA GLU A 44 -13.94 3.52 -16.61
C GLU A 44 -12.78 4.43 -16.22
N ASP A 45 -12.92 5.17 -15.11
CA ASP A 45 -11.84 6.00 -14.57
C ASP A 45 -10.64 5.15 -14.12
N LEU A 46 -10.89 4.04 -13.42
CA LEU A 46 -9.82 3.12 -12.99
C LEU A 46 -9.20 2.35 -14.16
N ALA A 47 -9.96 1.97 -15.18
CA ALA A 47 -9.43 1.34 -16.39
C ALA A 47 -8.55 2.32 -17.20
N ALA A 48 -9.01 3.55 -17.42
CA ALA A 48 -8.21 4.61 -18.07
C ALA A 48 -6.93 4.95 -17.29
N ILE A 49 -6.97 4.78 -15.97
CA ILE A 49 -5.84 4.90 -15.07
C ILE A 49 -4.90 3.70 -15.22
N SER A 50 -5.43 2.48 -15.28
CA SER A 50 -4.62 1.24 -15.38
C SER A 50 -3.90 1.12 -16.72
N GLU A 51 -4.46 1.64 -17.82
CA GLU A 51 -3.79 1.68 -19.13
C GLU A 51 -2.60 2.65 -19.17
N ARG A 52 -2.57 3.65 -18.29
CA ARG A 52 -1.50 4.66 -18.20
C ARG A 52 -0.43 4.30 -17.17
N ILE A 53 -0.70 3.30 -16.34
CA ILE A 53 0.22 2.86 -15.31
C ILE A 53 0.99 1.69 -15.89
N ASP A 54 2.31 1.83 -16.01
CA ASP A 54 3.19 0.68 -16.06
C ASP A 54 2.77 -0.25 -14.91
N VAL A 55 2.25 -1.41 -15.28
CA VAL A 55 1.83 -2.42 -14.32
C VAL A 55 3.07 -2.78 -13.52
N LEU A 56 3.30 -2.01 -12.47
CA LEU A 56 4.21 -2.46 -11.44
C LEU A 56 3.68 -3.83 -11.04
N SER A 57 4.45 -4.86 -11.35
CA SER A 57 4.14 -6.23 -10.99
C SER A 57 4.21 -6.36 -9.47
N ILE A 58 3.27 -5.69 -8.80
CA ILE A 58 3.08 -5.80 -7.37
C ILE A 58 2.17 -6.99 -7.18
N SER A 59 2.76 -8.09 -6.78
CA SER A 59 2.07 -9.34 -6.49
C SER A 59 0.89 -9.16 -5.53
N GLY A 60 -0.23 -9.85 -5.76
CA GLY A 60 -1.38 -9.94 -4.87
C GLY A 60 -2.73 -9.77 -5.56
N ALA A 61 -3.78 -10.34 -4.98
CA ALA A 61 -5.13 -10.43 -5.54
C ALA A 61 -5.94 -9.12 -5.46
N GLN A 62 -5.52 -8.13 -4.65
CA GLN A 62 -6.20 -6.84 -4.52
C GLN A 62 -5.64 -5.83 -5.52
N GLU A 63 -6.51 -5.06 -6.14
CA GLU A 63 -6.16 -3.94 -7.01
C GLU A 63 -5.31 -2.91 -6.24
N LYS A 64 -4.24 -2.47 -6.86
CA LYS A 64 -3.30 -1.52 -6.27
C LYS A 64 -2.62 -0.72 -7.37
N TYR A 65 -2.38 0.55 -7.07
CA TYR A 65 -1.87 1.51 -8.03
C TYR A 65 -0.60 2.17 -7.51
N ALA A 66 0.34 2.36 -8.41
CA ALA A 66 1.56 3.11 -8.18
C ALA A 66 1.23 4.59 -7.98
N ALA A 67 1.82 5.21 -6.96
CA ALA A 67 1.57 6.62 -6.65
C ALA A 67 2.85 7.38 -6.31
N CYS A 68 2.83 8.67 -6.61
CA CYS A 68 3.88 9.63 -6.27
C CYS A 68 3.27 10.93 -5.73
N ILE A 69 4.09 11.81 -5.19
CA ILE A 69 3.64 13.11 -4.66
C ILE A 69 4.07 14.21 -5.62
N LYS A 70 3.09 14.91 -6.21
CA LYS A 70 3.29 16.07 -7.08
C LYS A 70 2.45 17.25 -6.57
N ASN A 71 3.04 18.42 -6.45
CA ASN A 71 2.33 19.66 -6.05
C ASN A 71 1.44 19.47 -4.81
N ASN A 72 1.98 18.87 -3.75
CA ASN A 72 1.28 18.59 -2.49
C ASN A 72 0.07 17.64 -2.62
N THR A 73 -0.04 16.91 -3.72
CA THR A 73 -1.15 15.99 -3.99
C THR A 73 -0.61 14.59 -4.26
N ILE A 74 -1.35 13.58 -3.80
CA ILE A 74 -1.12 12.17 -4.14
C ILE A 74 -1.64 11.97 -5.57
N CYS A 75 -0.74 11.61 -6.47
CA CYS A 75 -1.05 11.36 -7.88
C CYS A 75 -0.69 9.92 -8.24
N LEU A 76 -1.39 9.38 -9.22
CA LEU A 76 -0.97 8.12 -9.84
C LEU A 76 0.33 8.33 -10.59
N SER A 77 1.26 7.38 -10.45
CA SER A 77 2.53 7.44 -11.16
C SER A 77 2.32 7.11 -12.63
N THR A 78 2.99 7.85 -13.49
CA THR A 78 3.07 7.62 -14.93
C THR A 78 4.50 7.22 -15.30
N GLU A 79 4.73 6.83 -16.56
CA GLU A 79 6.06 6.50 -17.06
C GLU A 79 7.07 7.62 -16.75
N GLY A 80 8.22 7.24 -16.22
CA GLY A 80 9.26 8.18 -15.78
C GLY A 80 9.11 8.74 -14.37
N ASP A 81 7.99 8.51 -13.68
CA ASP A 81 7.81 8.92 -12.29
C ASP A 81 8.51 7.98 -11.31
N LEU A 82 9.16 8.54 -10.29
CA LEU A 82 9.61 7.76 -9.14
C LEU A 82 8.38 7.40 -8.28
N THR A 83 7.95 6.15 -8.39
CA THR A 83 6.86 5.61 -7.57
C THR A 83 7.33 5.42 -6.12
N THR A 84 6.84 6.26 -5.23
CA THR A 84 7.21 6.25 -3.81
C THR A 84 6.14 5.64 -2.90
N HIS A 85 4.93 5.53 -3.40
CA HIS A 85 3.77 5.03 -2.66
C HIS A 85 2.97 4.01 -3.47
N ILE A 86 2.15 3.26 -2.77
CA ILE A 86 1.13 2.38 -3.33
C ILE A 86 -0.19 2.80 -2.72
N ILE A 87 -1.23 2.93 -3.54
CA ILE A 87 -2.60 3.13 -3.08
C ILE A 87 -3.44 1.89 -3.36
N LYS A 88 -4.37 1.59 -2.46
CA LYS A 88 -5.32 0.48 -2.57
C LYS A 88 -6.72 1.00 -2.28
N PRO A 89 -7.53 1.22 -3.29
CA PRO A 89 -8.95 1.54 -3.12
C PRO A 89 -9.74 0.31 -2.64
N ALA A 90 -11.00 0.50 -2.34
CA ALA A 90 -11.91 -0.62 -2.15
C ALA A 90 -11.98 -1.47 -3.42
N PRO A 91 -11.91 -2.82 -3.31
CA PRO A 91 -11.97 -3.69 -4.49
C PRO A 91 -13.27 -3.47 -5.27
N LEU A 92 -13.21 -3.54 -6.60
CA LEU A 92 -14.41 -3.47 -7.47
C LEU A 92 -15.27 -4.73 -7.34
N ALA A 93 -14.68 -5.85 -6.96
CA ALA A 93 -15.38 -7.11 -6.72
C ALA A 93 -16.54 -6.95 -5.73
N LYS A 94 -17.68 -7.61 -5.99
CA LYS A 94 -18.87 -7.59 -5.13
C LYS A 94 -18.65 -8.42 -3.85
N ILE A 95 -17.85 -7.90 -2.95
CA ILE A 95 -17.56 -8.48 -1.65
C ILE A 95 -18.31 -7.70 -0.57
N ASN A 96 -18.88 -8.40 0.43
CA ASN A 96 -19.50 -7.73 1.56
C ASN A 96 -18.49 -6.82 2.28
N LEU A 97 -18.96 -5.62 2.65
CA LEU A 97 -18.17 -4.61 3.37
C LEU A 97 -16.89 -4.15 2.63
N ARG A 98 -16.84 -4.28 1.30
CA ARG A 98 -15.67 -3.92 0.48
C ARG A 98 -15.15 -2.49 0.77
N LYS A 99 -16.06 -1.54 1.01
CA LYS A 99 -15.71 -0.14 1.31
C LYS A 99 -14.96 0.03 2.64
N GLN A 100 -15.01 -0.95 3.52
CA GLN A 100 -14.29 -0.93 4.80
C GLN A 100 -12.88 -1.54 4.69
N ILE A 101 -12.56 -2.24 3.60
CA ILE A 101 -11.27 -2.93 3.44
C ILE A 101 -10.08 -1.97 3.60
N PRO A 102 -10.03 -0.78 2.96
CA PRO A 102 -8.93 0.14 3.15
C PRO A 102 -8.75 0.61 4.60
N ALA A 103 -9.85 0.93 5.27
CA ALA A 103 -9.82 1.35 6.68
C ALA A 103 -9.41 0.20 7.60
N ASN A 104 -9.87 -1.01 7.33
CA ASN A 104 -9.52 -2.21 8.11
C ASN A 104 -8.03 -2.57 7.94
N GLU A 105 -7.47 -2.46 6.73
CA GLU A 105 -6.05 -2.65 6.50
C GLU A 105 -5.23 -1.63 7.30
N HIS A 106 -5.58 -0.36 7.23
CA HIS A 106 -4.92 0.68 8.02
C HIS A 106 -5.01 0.43 9.53
N LEU A 107 -6.19 0.12 10.05
CA LEU A 107 -6.39 -0.18 11.48
C LEU A 107 -5.51 -1.38 11.91
N THR A 108 -5.48 -2.44 11.12
CA THR A 108 -4.65 -3.62 11.40
C THR A 108 -3.17 -3.26 11.49
N MET A 109 -2.67 -2.43 10.56
CA MET A 109 -1.28 -1.95 10.57
C MET A 109 -0.99 -1.06 11.78
N GLN A 110 -1.95 -0.21 12.20
CA GLN A 110 -1.80 0.60 13.42
C GLN A 110 -1.79 -0.26 14.68
N ILE A 111 -2.63 -1.28 14.77
CA ILE A 111 -2.62 -2.25 15.88
C ILE A 111 -1.26 -2.99 15.92
N ALA A 112 -0.78 -3.50 14.80
CA ALA A 112 0.51 -4.16 14.71
C ALA A 112 1.64 -3.24 15.24
N ARG A 113 1.68 -1.99 14.79
CA ARG A 113 2.72 -1.02 15.18
C ARG A 113 2.56 -0.53 16.62
N GLN A 114 1.37 -0.05 17.00
CA GLN A 114 1.18 0.69 18.25
C GLN A 114 0.93 -0.22 19.45
N VAL A 115 0.34 -1.40 19.23
CA VAL A 115 0.00 -2.34 20.31
C VAL A 115 1.06 -3.44 20.43
N TYR A 116 1.49 -4.00 19.31
CA TYR A 116 2.40 -5.15 19.31
C TYR A 116 3.87 -4.77 19.05
N GLY A 117 4.18 -3.50 18.73
CA GLY A 117 5.54 -3.04 18.44
C GLY A 117 6.15 -3.68 17.20
N ILE A 118 5.32 -4.20 16.29
CA ILE A 118 5.78 -4.79 15.03
C ILE A 118 6.09 -3.68 14.04
N ASP A 119 7.28 -3.71 13.45
CA ASP A 119 7.67 -2.78 12.41
C ASP A 119 6.81 -3.00 11.16
N THR A 120 6.13 -1.94 10.72
CA THR A 120 5.24 -1.97 9.55
C THR A 120 5.65 -0.89 8.56
N ALA A 121 5.36 -1.08 7.28
CA ALA A 121 5.47 0.00 6.31
C ALA A 121 4.66 1.22 6.76
N ASP A 122 5.18 2.42 6.56
CA ASP A 122 4.46 3.66 6.84
C ASP A 122 3.20 3.71 5.98
N ASN A 123 2.05 3.90 6.60
CA ASN A 123 0.75 3.80 5.93
C ASN A 123 -0.26 4.79 6.51
N GLY A 124 -1.36 4.98 5.81
CA GLY A 124 -2.43 5.88 6.20
C GLY A 124 -3.65 5.75 5.30
N LEU A 125 -4.57 6.69 5.46
CA LEU A 125 -5.74 6.84 4.63
C LEU A 125 -5.66 8.13 3.82
N CYS A 126 -6.24 8.10 2.63
CA CYS A 126 -6.59 9.25 1.80
C CYS A 126 -8.02 9.07 1.29
N PHE A 127 -8.56 10.11 0.67
CA PHE A 127 -9.98 10.18 0.31
C PHE A 127 -10.12 10.58 -1.15
N SER A 128 -10.81 9.78 -1.92
CA SER A 128 -11.03 10.02 -3.34
C SER A 128 -12.07 11.13 -3.58
N LEU A 129 -12.15 11.59 -4.82
CA LEU A 129 -13.06 12.65 -5.24
C LEU A 129 -14.53 12.27 -5.02
N ASP A 130 -14.86 10.98 -5.14
CA ASP A 130 -16.16 10.36 -4.86
C ASP A 130 -16.36 9.99 -3.37
N ASN A 131 -15.54 10.56 -2.48
CA ASN A 131 -15.59 10.40 -1.02
C ASN A 131 -15.38 8.95 -0.53
N GLN A 132 -14.66 8.12 -1.27
CA GLN A 132 -14.29 6.79 -0.79
C GLN A 132 -12.99 6.85 0.01
N VAL A 133 -12.89 5.95 1.00
CA VAL A 133 -11.66 5.75 1.76
C VAL A 133 -10.69 4.91 0.94
N VAL A 134 -9.45 5.36 0.84
CA VAL A 134 -8.38 4.70 0.11
C VAL A 134 -7.19 4.49 1.06
N TYR A 135 -6.65 3.28 1.10
CA TYR A 135 -5.43 2.99 1.84
C TYR A 135 -4.21 3.46 1.03
N ILE A 136 -3.26 4.08 1.70
CA ILE A 136 -1.97 4.46 1.11
C ILE A 136 -0.84 3.92 1.95
N THR A 137 0.19 3.39 1.32
CA THR A 137 1.41 2.94 1.98
C THR A 137 2.64 3.44 1.26
N LYS A 138 3.65 3.83 2.05
CA LYS A 138 4.96 4.19 1.54
C LYS A 138 5.72 2.93 1.13
N ARG A 139 6.38 2.97 0.00
CA ARG A 139 7.24 1.89 -0.46
C ARG A 139 8.51 1.84 0.39
N TYR A 140 8.71 0.73 1.09
CA TYR A 140 9.92 0.48 1.91
C TYR A 140 11.12 0.04 1.06
N ASP A 141 10.88 -0.37 -0.18
CA ASP A 141 11.92 -0.80 -1.12
C ASP A 141 12.55 0.37 -1.91
N ILE A 142 12.05 1.61 -1.72
CA ILE A 142 12.64 2.81 -2.30
C ILE A 142 13.47 3.55 -1.26
N GLN A 143 14.76 3.69 -1.53
CA GLN A 143 15.71 4.38 -0.66
C GLN A 143 15.59 5.90 -0.80
N ALA A 144 16.21 6.65 0.13
CA ALA A 144 16.19 8.11 0.11
C ALA A 144 16.86 8.72 -1.15
N ASP A 145 17.81 8.02 -1.76
CA ASP A 145 18.47 8.39 -3.01
C ASP A 145 17.70 7.99 -4.27
N GLY A 146 16.52 7.38 -4.11
CA GLY A 146 15.67 6.90 -5.20
C GLY A 146 16.04 5.50 -5.71
N THR A 147 17.07 4.85 -5.19
CA THR A 147 17.42 3.48 -5.57
C THR A 147 16.38 2.50 -5.05
N LYS A 148 16.15 1.42 -5.80
CA LYS A 148 15.21 0.37 -5.44
C LYS A 148 15.96 -0.83 -4.86
N LEU A 149 15.58 -1.24 -3.65
CA LEU A 149 16.03 -2.51 -3.06
C LEU A 149 15.44 -3.68 -3.84
N ARG A 150 16.23 -4.73 -3.97
CA ARG A 150 15.74 -6.00 -4.48
C ARG A 150 14.83 -6.63 -3.43
N GLN A 151 13.71 -7.16 -3.88
CA GLN A 151 12.81 -7.96 -3.04
C GLN A 151 12.36 -9.18 -3.81
N GLU A 152 12.12 -10.26 -3.08
CA GLU A 152 11.62 -11.51 -3.62
C GLU A 152 10.56 -12.07 -2.67
N ASP A 153 9.51 -12.65 -3.18
CA ASP A 153 8.50 -13.28 -2.33
C ASP A 153 8.89 -14.72 -1.95
N PHE A 154 8.29 -15.23 -0.88
CA PHE A 154 8.58 -16.58 -0.41
C PHE A 154 8.24 -17.66 -1.43
N CYS A 155 7.21 -17.46 -2.25
CA CYS A 155 6.83 -18.42 -3.28
C CYS A 155 7.93 -18.58 -4.33
N ALA A 156 8.48 -17.47 -4.79
CA ALA A 156 9.61 -17.48 -5.73
C ALA A 156 10.87 -18.10 -5.10
N LEU A 157 11.17 -17.77 -3.84
CA LEU A 157 12.31 -18.38 -3.11
C LEU A 157 12.13 -19.89 -2.88
N MET A 158 10.87 -20.37 -2.83
CA MET A 158 10.53 -21.80 -2.78
C MET A 158 10.52 -22.46 -4.17
N GLY A 159 10.72 -21.70 -5.25
CA GLY A 159 10.65 -22.20 -6.62
C GLY A 159 9.23 -22.49 -7.10
N ARG A 160 8.21 -21.87 -6.49
CA ARG A 160 6.82 -22.05 -6.86
C ARG A 160 6.39 -21.03 -7.90
N SER A 161 5.53 -21.44 -8.81
CA SER A 161 4.96 -20.57 -9.84
C SER A 161 3.54 -21.01 -10.20
N GLU A 162 2.81 -20.16 -10.92
CA GLU A 162 1.49 -20.55 -11.44
C GLU A 162 1.57 -21.74 -12.40
N GLU A 163 2.67 -21.85 -13.15
CA GLU A 163 2.90 -22.95 -14.10
C GLU A 163 3.10 -24.29 -13.40
N THR A 164 3.80 -24.30 -12.25
CA THR A 164 4.14 -25.54 -11.52
C THR A 164 3.11 -25.95 -10.48
N ASP A 165 2.50 -24.95 -9.81
CA ASP A 165 1.67 -25.15 -8.61
C ASP A 165 0.22 -24.65 -8.78
N GLY A 166 -0.13 -24.11 -9.96
CA GLY A 166 -1.47 -23.61 -10.27
C GLY A 166 -1.77 -22.22 -9.72
N LYS A 167 -2.98 -21.71 -9.98
CA LYS A 167 -3.38 -20.31 -9.69
C LYS A 167 -3.25 -19.88 -8.22
N ASP A 168 -3.39 -20.83 -7.31
CA ASP A 168 -3.34 -20.56 -5.86
C ASP A 168 -1.95 -20.75 -5.23
N PHE A 169 -0.90 -20.85 -6.04
CA PHE A 169 0.46 -21.13 -5.59
C PHE A 169 0.96 -20.20 -4.47
N LYS A 170 0.51 -18.94 -4.46
CA LYS A 170 0.89 -17.95 -3.44
C LYS A 170 0.28 -18.21 -2.06
N TYR A 171 -0.77 -19.03 -2.00
CA TYR A 171 -1.47 -19.37 -0.76
C TYR A 171 -1.12 -20.78 -0.26
N GLN A 172 -0.19 -21.46 -0.93
CA GLN A 172 0.27 -22.78 -0.55
C GLN A 172 1.54 -22.69 0.29
N GLY A 173 1.66 -23.54 1.31
CA GLY A 173 2.81 -23.61 2.19
C GLY A 173 2.47 -23.43 3.66
N SER A 174 3.48 -23.63 4.50
CA SER A 174 3.38 -23.52 5.93
C SER A 174 4.33 -22.46 6.49
N TYR A 175 4.16 -22.09 7.76
CA TYR A 175 5.11 -21.23 8.46
C TYR A 175 6.48 -21.91 8.63
N GLU A 176 6.52 -23.25 8.70
CA GLU A 176 7.75 -24.03 8.73
C GLU A 176 8.55 -23.91 7.43
N ASP A 177 7.84 -23.92 6.28
CA ASP A 177 8.47 -23.70 4.97
C ASP A 177 9.11 -22.31 4.92
N MET A 178 8.39 -21.27 5.38
CA MET A 178 8.91 -19.91 5.47
C MET A 178 10.13 -19.82 6.39
N ALA A 179 10.09 -20.47 7.57
CA ALA A 179 11.22 -20.50 8.49
C ALA A 179 12.47 -21.17 7.88
N ASN A 180 12.28 -22.23 7.08
CA ASN A 180 13.38 -22.91 6.39
C ASN A 180 14.01 -22.02 5.31
N ILE A 181 13.18 -21.24 4.57
CA ILE A 181 13.65 -20.25 3.61
C ILE A 181 14.45 -19.15 4.31
N ILE A 182 13.95 -18.62 5.43
CA ILE A 182 14.66 -17.59 6.21
C ILE A 182 16.03 -18.14 6.65
N LYS A 183 16.09 -19.34 7.23
CA LYS A 183 17.35 -19.97 7.64
C LYS A 183 18.33 -20.15 6.49
N ARG A 184 17.83 -20.46 5.30
CA ARG A 184 18.66 -20.67 4.11
C ARG A 184 19.27 -19.38 3.58
N TYR A 185 18.51 -18.28 3.58
CA TYR A 185 18.91 -17.03 2.91
C TYR A 185 19.40 -15.93 3.87
N ILE A 186 19.14 -16.06 5.17
CA ILE A 186 19.57 -15.09 6.19
C ILE A 186 20.56 -15.74 7.13
N PRO A 187 21.90 -15.59 6.87
CA PRO A 187 22.94 -16.25 7.68
C PRO A 187 22.99 -15.81 9.15
N ALA A 188 22.41 -14.64 9.46
CA ALA A 188 22.37 -14.09 10.81
C ALA A 188 21.13 -14.52 11.62
N TRP A 189 20.39 -15.51 11.16
CA TRP A 189 19.29 -16.09 11.93
C TRP A 189 19.83 -16.77 13.18
N PRO A 190 19.33 -16.41 14.41
CA PRO A 190 19.79 -17.00 15.66
C PRO A 190 19.43 -18.48 15.80
#